data_21d9284bc7aa97867e28b59633735d15
#
_entry.id   21d9284bc7aa97867e28b59633735d15
#
_cell.length_a   1.000
_cell.length_b   1.000
_cell.length_c   1.000
_cell.angle_alpha   90.00
_cell.angle_beta   90.00
_cell.angle_gamma   90.00
#
_symmetry.space_group_name_H-M   'P 1'
#
loop_
_entity.id
_entity.type
_entity.pdbx_description
1 polymer ?
#
loop_
_entity_poly.entity_id
_entity_poly.type
_entity_poly.pdbx_seq_one_letter_code
_entity_poly.pdbx_strand_id
1 'polypeptide(L)'
;ASGLEAVNMAAQKVRSGWEDLVVAGGVESMSRVPMGSDGGPWALDPETNMAANFVPQGIGADLIATIDGYTRSDVDTFAEHSQKKAAAAQAKGYFKQSIVAVKDKAGVTILAEDEFIKPSTTAEGLAKLNPSFAMMGQMGFDAIALQKYPEVGQINHVHHAGNSSGI
;
A
#
# COMPACT_ATOMS: atom_id res chain seq x y z
N ALA A 1 7.89 -6.36 -5.03
CA ALA A 1 8.80 -7.20 -4.22
C ALA A 1 10.28 -6.79 -4.32
N SER A 2 10.63 -5.83 -5.19
CA SER A 2 12.04 -5.43 -5.39
C SER A 2 12.70 -4.86 -4.12
N GLY A 3 11.98 -4.06 -3.33
CA GLY A 3 12.48 -3.54 -2.06
C GLY A 3 12.71 -4.65 -1.02
N LEU A 4 11.83 -5.63 -0.94
CA LEU A 4 12.02 -6.80 -0.07
C LEU A 4 13.20 -7.64 -0.52
N GLU A 5 13.39 -7.83 -1.83
CA GLU A 5 14.56 -8.55 -2.37
C GLU A 5 15.87 -7.82 -2.07
N ALA A 6 15.89 -6.50 -2.16
CA ALA A 6 17.05 -5.72 -1.74
C ALA A 6 17.42 -5.97 -0.25
N VAL A 7 16.43 -6.07 0.63
CA VAL A 7 16.64 -6.42 2.05
C VAL A 7 17.14 -7.85 2.20
N ASN A 8 16.57 -8.81 1.45
CA ASN A 8 17.02 -10.21 1.45
C ASN A 8 18.47 -10.33 1.02
N MET A 9 18.87 -9.65 -0.05
CA MET A 9 20.26 -9.65 -0.53
C MET A 9 21.21 -9.02 0.50
N ALA A 10 20.83 -7.92 1.13
CA ALA A 10 21.61 -7.31 2.19
C ALA A 10 21.79 -8.26 3.39
N ALA A 11 20.71 -8.90 3.83
CA ALA A 11 20.74 -9.88 4.91
C ALA A 11 21.65 -11.08 4.58
N GLN A 12 21.62 -11.57 3.34
CA GLN A 12 22.49 -12.65 2.88
C GLN A 12 23.98 -12.26 2.96
N LYS A 13 24.33 -11.04 2.53
CA LYS A 13 25.71 -10.52 2.61
C LYS A 13 26.22 -10.45 4.03
N VAL A 14 25.43 -9.93 4.95
CA VAL A 14 25.81 -9.85 6.37
C VAL A 14 25.91 -11.26 6.98
N ARG A 15 24.93 -12.13 6.73
CA ARG A 15 24.92 -13.51 7.26
C ARG A 15 26.04 -14.39 6.72
N SER A 16 26.51 -14.13 5.50
CA SER A 16 27.65 -14.86 4.90
C SER A 16 29.00 -14.39 5.41
N GLY A 17 29.05 -13.28 6.18
CA GLY A 17 30.28 -12.69 6.67
C GLY A 17 31.08 -11.90 5.62
N TRP A 18 30.49 -11.63 4.46
CA TRP A 18 31.14 -10.79 3.44
C TRP A 18 31.12 -9.29 3.80
N GLU A 19 30.06 -8.87 4.49
CA GLU A 19 29.86 -7.48 4.88
C GLU A 19 29.38 -7.42 6.34
N ASP A 20 29.82 -6.45 7.09
CA ASP A 20 29.38 -6.22 8.47
C ASP A 20 28.13 -5.33 8.53
N LEU A 21 27.97 -4.44 7.56
CA LEU A 21 26.85 -3.50 7.48
C LEU A 21 26.45 -3.27 6.02
N VAL A 22 25.18 -3.43 5.70
CA VAL A 22 24.64 -3.15 4.37
C VAL A 22 23.39 -2.30 4.50
N VAL A 23 23.27 -1.25 3.69
CA VAL A 23 22.05 -0.44 3.57
C VAL A 23 21.25 -0.96 2.38
N ALA A 24 19.99 -1.32 2.61
CA ALA A 24 19.05 -1.73 1.58
C ALA A 24 17.87 -0.77 1.52
N GLY A 25 17.37 -0.51 0.31
CA GLY A 25 16.24 0.39 0.14
C GLY A 25 15.73 0.40 -1.29
N GLY A 26 14.78 1.25 -1.54
CA GLY A 26 14.20 1.47 -2.86
C GLY A 26 13.54 2.83 -2.96
N VAL A 27 13.19 3.21 -4.17
CA VAL A 27 12.46 4.45 -4.47
C VAL A 27 11.47 4.19 -5.59
N GLU A 28 10.29 4.80 -5.49
CA GLU A 28 9.28 4.78 -6.53
C GLU A 28 9.00 6.22 -6.99
N SER A 29 9.33 6.54 -8.23
CA SER A 29 9.12 7.88 -8.79
C SER A 29 7.85 7.93 -9.64
N MET A 30 6.70 7.79 -9.01
CA MET A 30 5.40 7.65 -9.67
C MET A 30 4.99 8.86 -10.52
N SER A 31 5.54 10.04 -10.24
CA SER A 31 5.35 11.23 -11.09
C SER A 31 6.09 11.16 -12.43
N ARG A 32 7.11 10.31 -12.54
CA ARG A 32 7.92 10.11 -13.75
C ARG A 32 7.64 8.79 -14.45
N VAL A 33 7.31 7.76 -13.68
CA VAL A 33 7.00 6.41 -14.14
C VAL A 33 5.60 6.06 -13.65
N PRO A 34 4.55 6.33 -14.46
CA PRO A 34 3.19 6.02 -14.08
C PRO A 34 2.99 4.52 -13.81
N MET A 35 2.04 4.21 -12.94
CA MET A 35 1.69 2.83 -12.60
C MET A 35 1.33 2.04 -13.88
N GLY A 36 1.94 0.86 -14.04
CA GLY A 36 1.72 -0.02 -15.20
C GLY A 36 2.47 0.39 -16.47
N SER A 37 3.22 1.50 -16.49
CA SER A 37 4.00 1.93 -17.67
C SER A 37 5.22 1.07 -17.95
N ASP A 38 5.61 0.21 -17.02
CA ASP A 38 6.68 -0.79 -17.17
C ASP A 38 6.31 -1.93 -18.13
N GLY A 39 5.04 -2.11 -18.47
CA GLY A 39 4.59 -3.08 -19.46
C GLY A 39 4.79 -4.54 -19.03
N GLY A 40 4.75 -4.82 -17.74
CA GLY A 40 4.96 -6.17 -17.21
C GLY A 40 3.98 -7.21 -17.76
N PRO A 41 4.44 -8.39 -18.25
CA PRO A 41 3.59 -9.37 -18.94
C PRO A 41 2.48 -9.94 -18.03
N TRP A 42 2.72 -10.06 -16.73
CA TRP A 42 1.70 -10.52 -15.78
C TRP A 42 0.46 -9.61 -15.68
N ALA A 43 0.58 -8.33 -16.08
CA ALA A 43 -0.53 -7.39 -16.13
C ALA A 43 -1.09 -7.18 -17.55
N LEU A 44 -0.24 -7.31 -18.60
CA LEU A 44 -0.58 -6.92 -19.96
C LEU A 44 -0.75 -8.09 -20.93
N ASP A 45 -0.11 -9.24 -20.67
CA ASP A 45 -0.29 -10.44 -21.48
C ASP A 45 -1.41 -11.32 -20.91
N PRO A 46 -2.52 -11.53 -21.64
CA PRO A 46 -3.66 -12.28 -21.12
C PRO A 46 -3.34 -13.72 -20.71
N GLU A 47 -2.47 -14.41 -21.45
CA GLU A 47 -2.10 -15.79 -21.15
C GLU A 47 -1.29 -15.85 -19.84
N THR A 48 -0.27 -15.01 -19.71
CA THR A 48 0.52 -14.91 -18.47
C THR A 48 -0.30 -14.43 -17.28
N ASN A 49 -1.22 -13.46 -17.49
CA ASN A 49 -2.11 -12.96 -16.46
C ASN A 49 -3.01 -14.08 -15.91
N MET A 50 -3.64 -14.85 -16.79
CA MET A 50 -4.49 -15.97 -16.40
C MET A 50 -3.70 -17.08 -15.72
N ALA A 51 -2.55 -17.45 -16.25
CA ALA A 51 -1.67 -18.48 -15.66
C ALA A 51 -1.16 -18.08 -14.27
N ALA A 52 -0.90 -16.79 -14.05
CA ALA A 52 -0.48 -16.25 -12.77
C ALA A 52 -1.64 -16.04 -11.77
N ASN A 53 -2.90 -16.16 -12.20
CA ASN A 53 -4.09 -15.78 -11.44
C ASN A 53 -3.95 -14.36 -10.87
N PHE A 54 -3.46 -13.44 -11.69
CA PHE A 54 -3.23 -12.07 -11.24
C PHE A 54 -4.53 -11.36 -10.88
N VAL A 55 -4.52 -10.72 -9.70
CA VAL A 55 -5.56 -9.77 -9.30
C VAL A 55 -4.91 -8.48 -8.78
N PRO A 56 -5.54 -7.31 -8.94
CA PRO A 56 -5.10 -6.09 -8.30
C PRO A 56 -4.98 -6.26 -6.77
N GLN A 57 -3.99 -5.63 -6.17
CA GLN A 57 -3.71 -5.76 -4.73
C GLN A 57 -4.94 -5.49 -3.84
N GLY A 58 -5.78 -4.53 -4.22
CA GLY A 58 -6.99 -4.23 -3.47
C GLY A 58 -8.05 -5.33 -3.51
N ILE A 59 -8.14 -6.11 -4.58
CA ILE A 59 -9.00 -7.31 -4.62
C ILE A 59 -8.49 -8.34 -3.60
N GLY A 60 -7.16 -8.53 -3.51
CA GLY A 60 -6.57 -9.40 -2.50
C GLY A 60 -6.84 -8.91 -1.07
N ALA A 61 -6.77 -7.59 -0.83
CA ALA A 61 -7.09 -7.01 0.46
C ALA A 61 -8.57 -7.20 0.84
N ASP A 62 -9.50 -7.00 -0.10
CA ASP A 62 -10.94 -7.23 0.11
C ASP A 62 -11.25 -8.72 0.33
N LEU A 63 -10.55 -9.61 -0.36
CA LEU A 63 -10.65 -11.05 -0.13
C LEU A 63 -10.21 -11.43 1.29
N ILE A 64 -9.08 -10.92 1.77
CA ILE A 64 -8.61 -11.14 3.15
C ILE A 64 -9.63 -10.60 4.16
N ALA A 65 -10.13 -9.39 3.95
CA ALA A 65 -11.16 -8.81 4.82
C ALA A 65 -12.43 -9.68 4.85
N THR A 66 -12.81 -10.24 3.71
CA THR A 66 -13.99 -11.14 3.61
C THR A 66 -13.75 -12.44 4.37
N ILE A 67 -12.59 -13.08 4.20
CA ILE A 67 -12.23 -14.35 4.86
C ILE A 67 -12.18 -14.17 6.38
N ASP A 68 -11.54 -13.09 6.84
CA ASP A 68 -11.36 -12.82 8.26
C ASP A 68 -12.56 -12.13 8.91
N GLY A 69 -13.59 -11.79 8.13
CA GLY A 69 -14.82 -11.17 8.60
C GLY A 69 -14.70 -9.69 8.98
N TYR A 70 -13.68 -8.99 8.49
CA TYR A 70 -13.55 -7.54 8.71
C TYR A 70 -14.59 -6.77 7.91
N THR A 71 -15.30 -5.91 8.62
CA THR A 71 -16.31 -5.03 8.04
C THR A 71 -15.71 -3.72 7.55
N ARG A 72 -16.49 -2.97 6.77
CA ARG A 72 -16.15 -1.60 6.39
C ARG A 72 -15.87 -0.72 7.62
N SER A 73 -16.66 -0.84 8.66
CA SER A 73 -16.48 -0.07 9.89
C SER A 73 -15.16 -0.39 10.60
N ASP A 74 -14.73 -1.65 10.57
CA ASP A 74 -13.48 -2.06 11.21
C ASP A 74 -12.28 -1.40 10.52
N VAL A 75 -12.20 -1.46 9.19
CA VAL A 75 -11.09 -0.88 8.43
C VAL A 75 -11.10 0.66 8.47
N ASP A 76 -12.27 1.30 8.46
CA ASP A 76 -12.38 2.76 8.59
C ASP A 76 -11.97 3.23 9.99
N THR A 77 -12.36 2.52 11.04
CA THR A 77 -11.94 2.80 12.43
C THR A 77 -10.44 2.62 12.61
N PHE A 78 -9.87 1.57 12.02
CA PHE A 78 -8.43 1.36 12.02
C PHE A 78 -7.68 2.52 11.36
N ALA A 79 -8.15 2.98 10.19
CA ALA A 79 -7.57 4.10 9.47
C ALA A 79 -7.66 5.41 10.26
N GLU A 80 -8.79 5.70 10.87
CA GLU A 80 -8.95 6.86 11.76
C GLU A 80 -7.94 6.83 12.90
N HIS A 81 -7.83 5.69 13.60
CA HIS A 81 -6.87 5.54 14.69
C HIS A 81 -5.42 5.70 14.21
N SER A 82 -5.07 5.18 13.03
CA SER A 82 -3.75 5.33 12.43
C SER A 82 -3.43 6.81 12.19
N GLN A 83 -4.34 7.55 11.57
CA GLN A 83 -4.16 8.99 11.31
C GLN A 83 -4.04 9.80 12.61
N LYS A 84 -4.86 9.52 13.62
CA LYS A 84 -4.79 10.18 14.92
C LYS A 84 -3.47 9.92 15.66
N LYS A 85 -2.96 8.68 15.62
CA LYS A 85 -1.66 8.33 16.20
C LYS A 85 -0.53 9.08 15.51
N ALA A 86 -0.52 9.10 14.18
CA ALA A 86 0.50 9.80 13.39
C ALA A 86 0.47 11.31 13.67
N ALA A 87 -0.71 11.93 13.68
CA ALA A 87 -0.88 13.36 13.98
C ALA A 87 -0.40 13.70 15.41
N ALA A 88 -0.73 12.87 16.39
CA ALA A 88 -0.26 13.07 17.76
C ALA A 88 1.27 12.93 17.89
N ALA A 89 1.87 11.98 17.17
CA ALA A 89 3.32 11.81 17.13
C ALA A 89 4.03 13.01 16.46
N GLN A 90 3.46 13.50 15.36
CA GLN A 90 3.97 14.70 14.68
C GLN A 90 3.88 15.94 15.59
N ALA A 91 2.74 16.18 16.23
CA ALA A 91 2.53 17.30 17.14
C ALA A 91 3.49 17.27 18.36
N LYS A 92 3.81 16.07 18.87
CA LYS A 92 4.79 15.87 19.95
C LYS A 92 6.24 15.95 19.48
N GLY A 93 6.48 16.12 18.18
CA GLY A 93 7.82 16.25 17.61
C GLY A 93 8.63 14.95 17.58
N TYR A 94 8.01 13.79 17.65
CA TYR A 94 8.71 12.49 17.68
C TYR A 94 9.50 12.20 16.40
N PHE A 95 9.13 12.83 15.30
CA PHE A 95 9.83 12.67 14.01
C PHE A 95 10.94 13.69 13.74
N LYS A 96 11.15 14.68 14.61
CA LYS A 96 12.10 15.79 14.38
C LYS A 96 13.53 15.35 14.10
N GLN A 97 13.95 14.22 14.69
CA GLN A 97 15.31 13.71 14.51
C GLN A 97 15.46 12.81 13.27
N SER A 98 14.36 12.28 12.74
CA SER A 98 14.37 11.33 11.60
C SER A 98 14.02 12.00 10.28
N ILE A 99 13.34 13.15 10.31
CA ILE A 99 12.97 13.90 9.09
C ILE A 99 14.16 14.73 8.62
N VAL A 100 14.58 14.50 7.37
CA VAL A 100 15.54 15.32 6.65
C VAL A 100 14.80 16.21 5.69
N ALA A 101 14.85 17.52 5.90
CA ALA A 101 14.18 18.49 5.03
C ALA A 101 14.73 18.44 3.59
N VAL A 102 13.81 18.39 2.62
CA VAL A 102 14.16 18.49 1.20
C VAL A 102 14.43 19.94 0.84
N LYS A 103 15.57 20.20 0.23
CA LYS A 103 16.00 21.53 -0.19
C LYS A 103 16.28 21.56 -1.69
N ASP A 104 16.09 22.71 -2.29
CA ASP A 104 16.52 22.96 -3.67
C ASP A 104 18.06 23.17 -3.76
N LYS A 105 18.54 23.38 -4.99
CA LYS A 105 19.99 23.62 -5.24
C LYS A 105 20.51 24.93 -4.60
N ALA A 106 19.63 25.87 -4.29
CA ALA A 106 19.97 27.13 -3.62
C ALA A 106 19.92 27.02 -2.09
N GLY A 107 19.54 25.84 -1.56
CA GLY A 107 19.45 25.57 -0.12
C GLY A 107 18.09 25.99 0.50
N VAL A 108 17.13 26.42 -0.31
CA VAL A 108 15.78 26.77 0.15
C VAL A 108 15.01 25.49 0.48
N THR A 109 14.43 25.42 1.66
CA THR A 109 13.61 24.29 2.07
C THR A 109 12.30 24.24 1.26
N ILE A 110 12.10 23.12 0.56
CA ILE A 110 10.90 22.84 -0.26
C ILE A 110 9.88 22.08 0.58
N LEU A 111 10.32 21.08 1.36
CA LEU A 111 9.47 20.23 2.18
C LEU A 111 10.21 19.89 3.48
N ALA A 112 9.58 20.17 4.63
CA ALA A 112 10.17 19.97 5.95
C ALA A 112 9.42 19.00 6.84
N GLU A 113 8.24 18.56 6.43
CA GLU A 113 7.35 17.69 7.24
C GLU A 113 6.54 16.74 6.34
N ASP A 114 6.00 15.71 6.97
CA ASP A 114 5.10 14.77 6.31
C ASP A 114 3.72 15.42 6.07
N GLU A 115 3.36 15.61 4.82
CA GLU A 115 2.07 16.19 4.39
C GLU A 115 0.97 15.12 4.23
N PHE A 116 1.32 13.84 4.36
CA PHE A 116 0.39 12.73 4.13
C PHE A 116 -0.56 12.48 5.31
N ILE A 117 -0.19 12.91 6.50
CA ILE A 117 -1.00 12.77 7.71
C ILE A 117 -2.27 13.63 7.61
N LYS A 118 -3.43 13.02 7.84
CA LYS A 118 -4.76 13.67 7.77
C LYS A 118 -5.42 13.69 9.17
N PRO A 119 -5.09 14.68 10.03
CA PRO A 119 -5.57 14.71 11.42
C PRO A 119 -7.11 14.80 11.55
N SER A 120 -7.78 15.32 10.52
CA SER A 120 -9.24 15.45 10.47
C SER A 120 -9.99 14.19 10.01
N THR A 121 -9.28 13.08 9.78
CA THR A 121 -9.91 11.82 9.38
C THR A 121 -10.84 11.31 10.49
N THR A 122 -12.07 10.96 10.12
CA THR A 122 -13.06 10.33 11.00
C THR A 122 -13.69 9.12 10.30
N ALA A 123 -14.13 8.14 11.09
CA ALA A 123 -14.80 6.96 10.53
C ALA A 123 -16.09 7.35 9.77
N GLU A 124 -16.86 8.34 10.27
CA GLU A 124 -18.05 8.85 9.58
C GLU A 124 -17.72 9.52 8.25
N GLY A 125 -16.56 10.19 8.14
CA GLY A 125 -16.08 10.78 6.91
C GLY A 125 -15.68 9.71 5.91
N LEU A 126 -14.96 8.69 6.37
CA LEU A 126 -14.51 7.56 5.56
C LEU A 126 -15.69 6.71 5.06
N ALA A 127 -16.71 6.49 5.89
CA ALA A 127 -17.91 5.71 5.53
C ALA A 127 -18.66 6.24 4.29
N LYS A 128 -18.47 7.52 3.94
CA LYS A 128 -19.10 8.16 2.76
C LYS A 128 -18.38 7.84 1.45
N LEU A 129 -17.17 7.28 1.52
CA LEU A 129 -16.39 6.95 0.33
C LEU A 129 -16.83 5.61 -0.27
N ASN A 130 -16.88 5.54 -1.59
CA ASN A 130 -17.18 4.28 -2.26
C ASN A 130 -15.99 3.32 -2.22
N PRO A 131 -16.20 1.99 -2.11
CA PRO A 131 -15.14 1.01 -2.29
C PRO A 131 -14.44 1.18 -3.64
N SER A 132 -13.11 1.22 -3.63
CA SER A 132 -12.34 1.52 -4.85
C SER A 132 -12.23 0.34 -5.81
N PHE A 133 -12.37 -0.88 -5.32
CA PHE A 133 -12.09 -2.09 -6.11
C PHE A 133 -13.35 -2.83 -6.58
N ALA A 134 -14.54 -2.41 -6.16
CA ALA A 134 -15.80 -3.06 -6.54
C ALA A 134 -16.00 -3.13 -8.06
N MET A 135 -15.66 -2.06 -8.79
CA MET A 135 -15.75 -2.05 -10.25
C MET A 135 -14.77 -3.02 -10.90
N MET A 136 -13.53 -3.10 -10.41
CA MET A 136 -12.54 -4.07 -10.89
C MET A 136 -12.99 -5.51 -10.60
N GLY A 137 -13.57 -5.75 -9.43
CA GLY A 137 -14.17 -7.04 -9.09
C GLY A 137 -15.22 -7.46 -10.11
N GLN A 138 -16.15 -6.56 -10.45
CA GLN A 138 -17.20 -6.81 -11.47
C GLN A 138 -16.63 -7.02 -12.89
N MET A 139 -15.45 -6.47 -13.19
CA MET A 139 -14.75 -6.71 -14.47
C MET A 139 -14.13 -8.11 -14.58
N GLY A 140 -14.27 -8.96 -13.54
CA GLY A 140 -13.84 -10.36 -13.56
C GLY A 140 -12.73 -10.69 -12.56
N PHE A 141 -12.09 -9.70 -11.90
CA PHE A 141 -11.00 -9.98 -10.95
C PHE A 141 -11.48 -10.73 -9.70
N ASP A 142 -12.72 -10.52 -9.25
CA ASP A 142 -13.31 -11.32 -8.17
C ASP A 142 -13.42 -12.79 -8.58
N ALA A 143 -13.86 -13.07 -9.80
CA ALA A 143 -13.97 -14.45 -10.29
C ALA A 143 -12.62 -15.15 -10.35
N ILE A 144 -11.53 -14.43 -10.72
CA ILE A 144 -10.18 -14.98 -10.71
C ILE A 144 -9.75 -15.32 -9.28
N ALA A 145 -9.97 -14.43 -8.32
CA ALA A 145 -9.64 -14.67 -6.91
C ALA A 145 -10.43 -15.86 -6.34
N LEU A 146 -11.73 -15.95 -6.63
CA LEU A 146 -12.62 -17.01 -6.15
C LEU A 146 -12.34 -18.38 -6.77
N GLN A 147 -11.61 -18.47 -7.88
CA GLN A 147 -11.10 -19.76 -8.37
C GLN A 147 -10.13 -20.43 -7.37
N LYS A 148 -9.37 -19.63 -6.63
CA LYS A 148 -8.46 -20.11 -5.60
C LYS A 148 -9.13 -20.29 -4.22
N TYR A 149 -10.22 -19.56 -3.99
CA TYR A 149 -10.93 -19.50 -2.71
C TYR A 149 -12.44 -19.73 -2.94
N PRO A 150 -12.83 -20.90 -3.47
CA PRO A 150 -14.22 -21.17 -3.86
C PRO A 150 -15.19 -21.18 -2.66
N GLU A 151 -14.68 -21.41 -1.46
CA GLU A 151 -15.45 -21.41 -0.22
C GLU A 151 -15.95 -20.01 0.17
N VAL A 152 -15.36 -18.94 -0.37
CA VAL A 152 -15.74 -17.57 -0.03
C VAL A 152 -17.07 -17.16 -0.70
N GLY A 153 -17.32 -17.66 -1.91
CA GLY A 153 -18.55 -17.39 -2.66
C GLY A 153 -18.65 -15.96 -3.22
N GLN A 154 -18.41 -14.92 -2.41
CA GLN A 154 -18.47 -13.52 -2.83
C GLN A 154 -17.47 -12.69 -2.02
N ILE A 155 -16.77 -11.74 -2.68
CA ILE A 155 -15.87 -10.79 -2.03
C ILE A 155 -16.65 -9.54 -1.62
N ASN A 156 -16.53 -9.13 -0.36
CA ASN A 156 -17.07 -7.89 0.17
C ASN A 156 -16.04 -6.77 0.01
N HIS A 157 -16.34 -5.78 -0.82
CA HIS A 157 -15.42 -4.65 -1.04
C HIS A 157 -15.55 -3.62 0.08
N VAL A 158 -14.49 -3.47 0.87
CA VAL A 158 -14.44 -2.57 2.03
C VAL A 158 -13.34 -1.51 1.92
N HIS A 159 -12.34 -1.70 1.05
CA HIS A 159 -11.20 -0.81 0.93
C HIS A 159 -11.43 0.33 -0.07
N HIS A 160 -10.89 1.49 0.29
CA HIS A 160 -10.82 2.70 -0.53
C HIS A 160 -9.57 3.53 -0.16
N ALA A 161 -9.28 4.59 -0.89
CA ALA A 161 -8.08 5.40 -0.68
C ALA A 161 -7.92 5.95 0.76
N GLY A 162 -9.02 6.17 1.48
CA GLY A 162 -9.00 6.70 2.84
C GLY A 162 -8.66 5.68 3.93
N ASN A 163 -8.84 4.38 3.67
CA ASN A 163 -8.52 3.30 4.60
C ASN A 163 -7.44 2.35 4.07
N SER A 164 -6.70 2.78 3.05
CA SER A 164 -5.58 2.04 2.48
C SER A 164 -4.27 2.75 2.78
N SER A 165 -3.16 2.00 2.76
CA SER A 165 -1.83 2.58 2.86
C SER A 165 -1.49 3.38 1.60
N GLY A 166 -0.73 4.46 1.77
CA GLY A 166 -0.15 5.23 0.66
C GLY A 166 1.19 4.70 0.15
N ILE A 167 1.61 3.54 0.66
CA ILE A 167 2.90 2.92 0.38
C ILE A 167 2.69 1.62 -0.37
#